data_43702936c31d27c24e74e2818c70ae4b
#
_entry.id   43702936c31d27c24e74e2818c70ae4b
#
_cell.length_a   1.000
_cell.length_b   1.000
_cell.length_c   1.000
_cell.angle_alpha   90.00
_cell.angle_beta   90.00
_cell.angle_gamma   90.00
#
_symmetry.space_group_name_H-M   'P 1'
#
loop_
_entity.id
_entity.type
_entity.pdbx_description
1 polymer ?
#
loop_
_entity_poly.entity_id
_entity_poly.type
_entity_poly.pdbx_seq_one_letter_code
_entity_poly.pdbx_strand_id
1 'polypeptide(L)'
;MDYYLLTDLAAQVGHGLAISGAETFRVEDTIRRILLAYGIECEVFAIPNCLTISFEAANGKPLTIMKRIGFHGNDLDAVEQFNALSRRICRETPEVEVAVQWLEETQAACRRYSLPVYYLGHYLGAFGYCFVFGGTLRDSLWAGLLGLIIGLVNGFLNRLEVNPFFRTIAASFFMAAPAYLAASLGWMDSVDSSIIGALMILVPGLLITNSMRDIIYGDTNSGINRIVQVLLSAFAIALGTAAAWRITSGLYGLPVSTGVVHPFWVQGLAVLVGCVGFAILFNVHGGGMWLCTLGGVATWMVYLLAQQLGYGVYSMNFFATLVAALYAETMARIRKYPVTSYLVVSTFPLLPGAGIYSTMSLGLAGDFHAALAKGLETAGIAGCLAVGILLVSTLFRLPAEWKRRHGKN
;
A
#
# COMPACT_ATOMS: atom_id res chain seq x y z
N MET A 1 7.39 -28.14 27.16
CA MET A 1 7.18 -27.16 26.09
C MET A 1 8.20 -26.05 26.24
N ASP A 2 8.98 -25.77 25.21
CA ASP A 2 9.94 -24.68 25.24
C ASP A 2 9.24 -23.35 24.94
N TYR A 3 9.03 -22.56 26.00
CA TYR A 3 8.35 -21.25 25.90
C TYR A 3 9.14 -20.24 25.08
N TYR A 4 10.48 -20.30 25.12
CA TYR A 4 11.31 -19.39 24.34
C TYR A 4 11.20 -19.68 22.84
N LEU A 5 11.30 -20.95 22.46
CA LEU A 5 11.20 -21.37 21.06
C LEU A 5 9.82 -21.06 20.48
N LEU A 6 8.75 -21.31 21.24
CA LEU A 6 7.38 -21.00 20.81
C LEU A 6 7.15 -19.50 20.65
N THR A 7 7.67 -18.70 21.61
CA THR A 7 7.50 -17.24 21.53
C THR A 7 8.34 -16.66 20.40
N ASP A 8 9.54 -17.17 20.16
CA ASP A 8 10.35 -16.74 19.02
C ASP A 8 9.69 -17.14 17.69
N LEU A 9 9.11 -18.33 17.58
CA LEU A 9 8.29 -18.73 16.43
C LEU A 9 7.15 -17.74 16.17
N ALA A 10 6.35 -17.42 17.19
CA ALA A 10 5.23 -16.48 17.07
C ALA A 10 5.72 -15.07 16.70
N ALA A 11 6.83 -14.63 17.30
CA ALA A 11 7.48 -13.37 16.98
C ALA A 11 8.03 -13.33 15.55
N GLN A 12 8.57 -14.43 15.03
CA GLN A 12 9.04 -14.52 13.64
C GLN A 12 7.91 -14.50 12.64
N VAL A 13 6.80 -15.20 12.89
CA VAL A 13 5.58 -15.14 12.05
C VAL A 13 5.03 -13.72 12.04
N GLY A 14 4.89 -13.09 13.21
CA GLY A 14 4.44 -11.70 13.33
C GLY A 14 5.37 -10.70 12.63
N HIS A 15 6.67 -10.87 12.80
CA HIS A 15 7.68 -10.06 12.11
C HIS A 15 7.60 -10.25 10.58
N GLY A 16 7.46 -11.49 10.10
CA GLY A 16 7.27 -11.78 8.68
C GLY A 16 6.05 -11.07 8.09
N LEU A 17 4.92 -11.09 8.80
CA LEU A 17 3.73 -10.33 8.43
C LEU A 17 3.98 -8.82 8.40
N ALA A 18 4.62 -8.27 9.44
CA ALA A 18 4.88 -6.84 9.56
C ALA A 18 5.79 -6.30 8.45
N ILE A 19 6.91 -6.98 8.16
CA ILE A 19 7.82 -6.56 7.08
C ILE A 19 7.20 -6.74 5.69
N SER A 20 6.21 -7.61 5.54
CA SER A 20 5.49 -7.83 4.28
C SER A 20 4.34 -6.84 4.06
N GLY A 21 4.08 -5.93 5.02
CA GLY A 21 3.06 -4.89 4.90
C GLY A 21 1.69 -5.25 5.45
N ALA A 22 1.58 -6.26 6.31
CA ALA A 22 0.35 -6.56 7.02
C ALA A 22 -0.03 -5.43 8.00
N GLU A 23 -1.32 -5.34 8.31
CA GLU A 23 -1.87 -4.38 9.25
C GLU A 23 -1.39 -4.68 10.68
N THR A 24 -1.13 -3.64 11.48
CA THR A 24 -0.68 -3.78 12.87
C THR A 24 -1.58 -4.69 13.69
N PHE A 25 -2.90 -4.45 13.64
CA PHE A 25 -3.88 -5.30 14.31
C PHE A 25 -3.80 -6.78 13.89
N ARG A 26 -3.55 -7.06 12.60
CA ARG A 26 -3.40 -8.43 12.09
C ARG A 26 -2.15 -9.12 12.63
N VAL A 27 -1.06 -8.39 12.75
CA VAL A 27 0.18 -8.89 13.34
C VAL A 27 -0.07 -9.32 14.79
N GLU A 28 -0.68 -8.44 15.59
CA GLU A 28 -1.03 -8.74 16.98
C GLU A 28 -1.99 -9.92 17.14
N ASP A 29 -3.09 -9.92 16.37
CA ASP A 29 -4.10 -10.99 16.41
C ASP A 29 -3.50 -12.35 16.02
N THR A 30 -2.60 -12.37 15.03
CA THR A 30 -1.92 -13.59 14.58
C THR A 30 -1.04 -14.17 15.67
N ILE A 31 -0.21 -13.35 16.31
CA ILE A 31 0.69 -13.77 17.40
C ILE A 31 -0.13 -14.27 18.59
N ARG A 32 -1.14 -13.50 18.99
CA ARG A 32 -2.05 -13.86 20.11
C ARG A 32 -2.72 -15.21 19.85
N ARG A 33 -3.20 -15.45 18.64
CA ARG A 33 -3.84 -16.74 18.28
C ARG A 33 -2.88 -17.91 18.29
N ILE A 34 -1.66 -17.73 17.79
CA ILE A 34 -0.64 -18.80 17.84
C ILE A 34 -0.36 -19.18 19.30
N LEU A 35 -0.05 -18.22 20.16
CA LEU A 35 0.26 -18.49 21.56
C LEU A 35 -0.94 -19.08 22.34
N LEU A 36 -2.14 -18.54 22.08
CA LEU A 36 -3.38 -19.04 22.69
C LEU A 36 -3.69 -20.49 22.26
N ALA A 37 -3.35 -20.90 21.04
CA ALA A 37 -3.52 -22.28 20.57
C ALA A 37 -2.69 -23.28 21.38
N TYR A 38 -1.56 -22.83 21.96
CA TYR A 38 -0.74 -23.61 22.88
C TYR A 38 -1.07 -23.36 24.36
N GLY A 39 -2.18 -22.66 24.64
CA GLY A 39 -2.67 -22.40 26.00
C GLY A 39 -1.97 -21.23 26.71
N ILE A 40 -1.28 -20.35 25.98
CA ILE A 40 -0.59 -19.20 26.54
C ILE A 40 -1.43 -17.94 26.28
N GLU A 41 -1.89 -17.30 27.34
CA GLU A 41 -2.45 -15.94 27.29
C GLU A 41 -1.30 -14.93 27.28
N CYS A 42 -1.33 -13.99 26.34
CA CYS A 42 -0.26 -13.02 26.14
C CYS A 42 -0.78 -11.64 25.79
N GLU A 43 -0.01 -10.63 26.16
CA GLU A 43 -0.16 -9.27 25.67
C GLU A 43 0.79 -9.05 24.49
N VAL A 44 0.25 -8.56 23.39
CA VAL A 44 1.00 -8.25 22.19
C VAL A 44 0.80 -6.78 21.86
N PHE A 45 1.90 -6.07 21.70
CA PHE A 45 1.89 -4.68 21.28
C PHE A 45 2.78 -4.50 20.06
N ALA A 46 2.20 -4.08 18.96
CA ALA A 46 2.91 -3.81 17.72
C ALA A 46 2.75 -2.34 17.30
N ILE A 47 3.85 -1.76 16.92
CA ILE A 47 3.91 -0.46 16.22
C ILE A 47 4.74 -0.66 14.94
N PRO A 48 4.74 0.26 13.97
CA PRO A 48 5.47 0.08 12.72
C PRO A 48 6.94 -0.32 12.90
N ASN A 49 7.60 0.13 13.97
CA ASN A 49 9.03 -0.09 14.16
C ASN A 49 9.38 -1.14 15.22
N CYS A 50 8.40 -1.67 15.94
CA CYS A 50 8.66 -2.58 17.06
C CYS A 50 7.49 -3.52 17.31
N LEU A 51 7.82 -4.74 17.67
CA LEU A 51 6.89 -5.77 18.13
C LEU A 51 7.34 -6.21 19.53
N THR A 52 6.42 -6.19 20.50
CA THR A 52 6.64 -6.66 21.86
C THR A 52 5.59 -7.71 22.20
N ILE A 53 6.04 -8.82 22.76
CA ILE A 53 5.18 -9.92 23.25
C ILE A 53 5.53 -10.15 24.70
N SER A 54 4.54 -10.16 25.58
CA SER A 54 4.73 -10.41 27.01
C SER A 54 3.68 -11.36 27.54
N PHE A 55 4.09 -12.33 28.36
CA PHE A 55 3.19 -13.26 29.06
C PHE A 55 3.85 -13.79 30.33
N GLU A 56 3.07 -14.40 31.20
CA GLU A 56 3.56 -15.07 32.42
C GLU A 56 3.84 -16.54 32.08
N ALA A 57 5.12 -16.94 32.24
CA ALA A 57 5.52 -18.32 32.05
C ALA A 57 5.02 -19.20 33.23
N ALA A 58 4.99 -20.54 33.06
CA ALA A 58 4.49 -21.48 34.05
C ALA A 58 5.21 -21.42 35.42
N ASN A 59 6.38 -20.80 35.49
CA ASN A 59 7.12 -20.58 36.70
C ASN A 59 6.77 -19.25 37.42
N GLY A 60 5.70 -18.55 36.97
CA GLY A 60 5.28 -17.27 37.53
C GLY A 60 6.18 -16.08 37.16
N LYS A 61 7.14 -16.26 36.25
CA LYS A 61 8.03 -15.18 35.80
C LYS A 61 7.55 -14.59 34.50
N PRO A 62 7.54 -13.25 34.36
CA PRO A 62 7.21 -12.62 33.08
C PRO A 62 8.31 -12.91 32.06
N LEU A 63 7.89 -13.30 30.86
CA LEU A 63 8.75 -13.43 29.69
C LEU A 63 8.33 -12.39 28.69
N THR A 64 9.27 -11.53 28.31
CA THR A 64 9.04 -10.48 27.32
C THR A 64 10.07 -10.59 26.21
N ILE A 65 9.58 -10.65 24.96
CA ILE A 65 10.41 -10.61 23.76
C ILE A 65 10.06 -9.34 22.98
N MET A 66 11.10 -8.61 22.57
CA MET A 66 10.99 -7.44 21.70
C MET A 66 11.72 -7.72 20.38
N LYS A 67 11.06 -7.43 19.25
CA LYS A 67 11.65 -7.56 17.93
C LYS A 67 11.54 -6.25 17.17
N ARG A 68 12.67 -5.73 16.69
CA ARG A 68 12.68 -4.49 15.90
C ARG A 68 12.24 -4.78 14.48
N ILE A 69 11.36 -3.92 13.93
CA ILE A 69 10.91 -3.96 12.55
C ILE A 69 11.63 -2.82 11.82
N GLY A 70 12.60 -3.15 10.99
CA GLY A 70 13.47 -2.15 10.34
C GLY A 70 12.96 -1.66 8.98
N PHE A 71 12.11 -2.45 8.32
CA PHE A 71 11.63 -2.18 6.96
C PHE A 71 10.21 -2.68 6.80
N HIS A 72 9.41 -1.96 5.99
CA HIS A 72 8.08 -2.37 5.57
C HIS A 72 8.04 -2.46 4.05
N GLY A 73 7.74 -3.66 3.55
CA GLY A 73 7.47 -3.92 2.15
C GLY A 73 5.98 -3.97 1.85
N ASN A 74 5.68 -4.31 0.61
CA ASN A 74 4.32 -4.60 0.13
C ASN A 74 4.36 -5.95 -0.59
N ASP A 75 4.64 -7.04 0.13
CA ASP A 75 4.70 -8.40 -0.39
C ASP A 75 3.45 -9.16 0.03
N LEU A 76 2.42 -9.11 -0.83
CA LEU A 76 1.12 -9.71 -0.52
C LEU A 76 1.14 -11.25 -0.64
N ASP A 77 2.06 -11.84 -1.40
CA ASP A 77 2.27 -13.29 -1.39
C ASP A 77 2.79 -13.75 -0.03
N ALA A 78 3.78 -13.06 0.51
CA ALA A 78 4.30 -13.37 1.84
C ALA A 78 3.24 -13.19 2.94
N VAL A 79 2.43 -12.12 2.88
CA VAL A 79 1.29 -11.94 3.83
C VAL A 79 0.34 -13.14 3.76
N GLU A 80 0.05 -13.66 2.57
CA GLU A 80 -0.81 -14.83 2.37
C GLU A 80 -0.19 -16.08 2.96
N GLN A 81 1.08 -16.36 2.66
CA GLN A 81 1.80 -17.54 3.13
C GLN A 81 1.92 -17.58 4.66
N PHE A 82 2.34 -16.47 5.29
CA PHE A 82 2.40 -16.38 6.76
C PHE A 82 1.03 -16.52 7.43
N ASN A 83 -0.02 -15.98 6.82
CA ASN A 83 -1.38 -16.12 7.35
C ASN A 83 -1.91 -17.56 7.18
N ALA A 84 -1.55 -18.27 6.10
CA ALA A 84 -1.85 -19.69 5.93
C ALA A 84 -1.10 -20.55 6.96
N LEU A 85 0.19 -20.26 7.19
CA LEU A 85 1.02 -20.90 8.22
C LEU A 85 0.40 -20.74 9.61
N SER A 86 0.06 -19.51 9.99
CA SER A 86 -0.59 -19.24 11.29
C SER A 86 -1.86 -20.06 11.49
N ARG A 87 -2.73 -20.14 10.47
CA ARG A 87 -3.95 -20.96 10.53
C ARG A 87 -3.65 -22.44 10.65
N ARG A 88 -2.59 -22.92 9.98
CA ARG A 88 -2.17 -24.32 10.08
C ARG A 88 -1.66 -24.63 11.48
N ILE A 89 -0.78 -23.78 12.04
CA ILE A 89 -0.27 -23.91 13.40
C ILE A 89 -1.42 -23.94 14.42
N CYS A 90 -2.35 -22.98 14.34
CA CYS A 90 -3.49 -22.90 15.27
C CYS A 90 -4.46 -24.08 15.17
N ARG A 91 -4.58 -24.72 14.00
CA ARG A 91 -5.47 -25.87 13.79
C ARG A 91 -4.85 -27.20 14.24
N GLU A 92 -3.57 -27.39 13.95
CA GLU A 92 -2.86 -28.66 14.12
C GLU A 92 -2.07 -28.72 15.43
N THR A 93 -1.72 -27.55 16.00
CA THR A 93 -0.93 -27.43 17.25
C THR A 93 0.21 -28.45 17.33
N PRO A 94 1.13 -28.47 16.34
CA PRO A 94 2.22 -29.44 16.29
C PRO A 94 3.25 -29.19 17.40
N GLU A 95 4.21 -30.09 17.57
CA GLU A 95 5.40 -29.79 18.38
C GLU A 95 6.11 -28.54 17.85
N VAL A 96 6.70 -27.74 18.73
CA VAL A 96 7.22 -26.40 18.38
C VAL A 96 8.31 -26.49 17.32
N GLU A 97 9.14 -27.52 17.37
CA GLU A 97 10.21 -27.79 16.42
C GLU A 97 9.66 -28.05 15.01
N VAL A 98 8.53 -28.75 14.90
CA VAL A 98 7.83 -28.99 13.62
C VAL A 98 7.24 -27.68 13.10
N ALA A 99 6.69 -26.85 13.97
CA ALA A 99 6.16 -25.54 13.58
C ALA A 99 7.26 -24.59 13.08
N VAL A 100 8.47 -24.68 13.66
CA VAL A 100 9.66 -23.93 13.17
C VAL A 100 10.07 -24.42 11.77
N GLN A 101 10.07 -25.72 11.50
CA GLN A 101 10.32 -26.24 10.15
C GLN A 101 9.28 -25.71 9.14
N TRP A 102 8.00 -25.68 9.52
CA TRP A 102 6.96 -25.10 8.65
C TRP A 102 7.17 -23.61 8.38
N LEU A 103 7.73 -22.87 9.36
CA LEU A 103 8.09 -21.46 9.16
C LEU A 103 9.21 -21.33 8.12
N GLU A 104 10.26 -22.14 8.22
CA GLU A 104 11.37 -22.16 7.26
C GLU A 104 10.89 -22.54 5.86
N GLU A 105 10.06 -23.58 5.73
CA GLU A 105 9.42 -23.97 4.49
C GLU A 105 8.58 -22.84 3.89
N THR A 106 7.82 -22.13 4.74
CA THR A 106 6.97 -21.01 4.31
C THR A 106 7.82 -19.84 3.82
N GLN A 107 8.90 -19.50 4.51
CA GLN A 107 9.84 -18.46 4.07
C GLN A 107 10.49 -18.79 2.73
N ALA A 108 10.85 -20.05 2.52
CA ALA A 108 11.41 -20.53 1.26
C ALA A 108 10.36 -20.60 0.12
N ALA A 109 9.09 -20.80 0.46
CA ALA A 109 7.99 -20.89 -0.49
C ALA A 109 7.50 -19.53 -0.98
N CYS A 110 7.82 -18.41 -0.29
CA CYS A 110 7.46 -17.06 -0.71
C CYS A 110 8.05 -16.76 -2.10
N ARG A 111 7.17 -16.55 -3.06
CA ARG A 111 7.56 -16.32 -4.45
C ARG A 111 7.82 -14.85 -4.69
N ARG A 112 8.74 -14.54 -5.58
CA ARG A 112 8.97 -13.20 -6.10
C ARG A 112 8.97 -13.22 -7.61
N TYR A 113 8.42 -12.18 -8.21
CA TYR A 113 8.52 -12.02 -9.65
C TYR A 113 9.98 -11.86 -10.09
N SER A 114 10.30 -12.38 -11.27
CA SER A 114 11.59 -12.14 -11.90
C SER A 114 11.81 -10.65 -12.16
N LEU A 115 13.06 -10.21 -12.20
CA LEU A 115 13.39 -8.79 -12.41
C LEU A 115 12.73 -8.19 -13.67
N PRO A 116 12.67 -8.86 -14.84
CA PRO A 116 11.99 -8.30 -16.00
C PRO A 116 10.48 -8.06 -15.74
N VAL A 117 9.80 -8.99 -15.08
CA VAL A 117 8.37 -8.85 -14.75
C VAL A 117 8.17 -7.73 -13.73
N TYR A 118 9.05 -7.62 -12.73
CA TYR A 118 9.01 -6.52 -11.76
C TYR A 118 9.15 -5.15 -12.44
N TYR A 119 10.08 -4.99 -13.38
CA TYR A 119 10.20 -3.76 -14.16
C TYR A 119 9.00 -3.53 -15.09
N LEU A 120 8.44 -4.60 -15.68
CA LEU A 120 7.19 -4.49 -16.42
C LEU A 120 6.06 -3.94 -15.53
N GLY A 121 5.99 -4.35 -14.25
CA GLY A 121 5.06 -3.80 -13.28
C GLY A 121 5.19 -2.28 -13.10
N HIS A 122 6.43 -1.76 -13.02
CA HIS A 122 6.70 -0.32 -12.97
C HIS A 122 6.21 0.39 -14.23
N TYR A 123 6.49 -0.19 -15.39
CA TYR A 123 6.04 0.36 -16.68
C TYR A 123 4.52 0.43 -16.75
N LEU A 124 3.83 -0.68 -16.51
CA LEU A 124 2.37 -0.78 -16.62
C LEU A 124 1.66 0.10 -15.58
N GLY A 125 2.17 0.15 -14.36
CA GLY A 125 1.63 1.00 -13.30
C GLY A 125 1.65 2.47 -13.69
N ALA A 126 2.81 2.99 -14.09
CA ALA A 126 2.95 4.38 -14.51
C ALA A 126 2.16 4.70 -15.78
N PHE A 127 2.21 3.81 -16.78
CA PHE A 127 1.47 3.93 -18.04
C PHE A 127 -0.04 4.05 -17.81
N GLY A 128 -0.63 3.14 -17.05
CA GLY A 128 -2.07 3.12 -16.81
C GLY A 128 -2.54 4.36 -16.04
N TYR A 129 -1.84 4.74 -14.99
CA TYR A 129 -2.24 5.90 -14.19
C TYR A 129 -2.00 7.24 -14.90
N CYS A 130 -1.07 7.33 -15.85
CA CYS A 130 -0.94 8.52 -16.69
C CYS A 130 -2.24 8.79 -17.47
N PHE A 131 -2.86 7.76 -18.07
CA PHE A 131 -4.17 7.89 -18.69
C PHE A 131 -5.28 8.34 -17.73
N VAL A 132 -5.28 7.79 -16.51
CA VAL A 132 -6.25 8.16 -15.46
C VAL A 132 -6.14 9.66 -15.13
N PHE A 133 -4.93 10.21 -15.15
CA PHE A 133 -4.66 11.64 -14.92
C PHE A 133 -4.72 12.51 -16.18
N GLY A 134 -5.30 12.01 -17.26
CA GLY A 134 -5.57 12.79 -18.48
C GLY A 134 -4.39 12.88 -19.45
N GLY A 135 -3.40 12.01 -19.34
CA GLY A 135 -2.32 11.92 -20.35
C GLY A 135 -2.78 11.24 -21.63
N THR A 136 -2.19 11.63 -22.77
CA THR A 136 -2.39 10.96 -24.06
C THR A 136 -1.68 9.59 -24.10
N LEU A 137 -1.88 8.84 -25.18
CA LEU A 137 -1.13 7.59 -25.40
C LEU A 137 0.39 7.84 -25.41
N ARG A 138 0.81 8.95 -26.01
CA ARG A 138 2.21 9.37 -26.09
C ARG A 138 2.78 9.65 -24.70
N ASP A 139 2.03 10.41 -23.88
CA ASP A 139 2.39 10.70 -22.50
C ASP A 139 2.48 9.43 -21.65
N SER A 140 1.56 8.49 -21.86
CA SER A 140 1.53 7.24 -21.12
C SER A 140 2.68 6.30 -21.47
N LEU A 141 3.11 6.26 -22.73
CA LEU A 141 4.33 5.56 -23.14
C LEU A 141 5.55 6.13 -22.42
N TRP A 142 5.65 7.45 -22.37
CA TRP A 142 6.70 8.13 -21.62
C TRP A 142 6.61 7.85 -20.12
N ALA A 143 5.41 7.94 -19.54
CA ALA A 143 5.20 7.64 -18.12
C ALA A 143 5.67 6.22 -17.77
N GLY A 144 5.39 5.24 -18.65
CA GLY A 144 5.92 3.88 -18.49
C GLY A 144 7.46 3.84 -18.43
N LEU A 145 8.15 4.56 -19.32
CA LEU A 145 9.62 4.68 -19.28
C LEU A 145 10.11 5.36 -18.00
N LEU A 146 9.41 6.41 -17.55
CA LEU A 146 9.72 7.09 -16.28
C LEU A 146 9.54 6.13 -15.09
N GLY A 147 8.52 5.29 -15.12
CA GLY A 147 8.31 4.21 -14.14
C GLY A 147 9.48 3.23 -14.10
N LEU A 148 10.01 2.83 -15.26
CA LEU A 148 11.21 1.99 -15.33
C LEU A 148 12.43 2.67 -14.68
N ILE A 149 12.62 3.96 -14.91
CA ILE A 149 13.70 4.73 -14.28
C ILE A 149 13.58 4.68 -12.77
N ILE A 150 12.37 4.89 -12.22
CA ILE A 150 12.11 4.75 -10.78
C ILE A 150 12.54 3.37 -10.28
N GLY A 151 12.12 2.31 -10.98
CA GLY A 151 12.46 0.93 -10.61
C GLY A 151 13.97 0.69 -10.60
N LEU A 152 14.68 1.15 -11.62
CA LEU A 152 16.13 1.00 -11.76
C LEU A 152 16.88 1.78 -10.66
N VAL A 153 16.53 3.04 -10.42
CA VAL A 153 17.18 3.88 -9.40
C VAL A 153 16.93 3.27 -8.01
N ASN A 154 15.69 2.90 -7.70
CA ASN A 154 15.35 2.26 -6.43
C ASN A 154 16.09 0.93 -6.25
N GLY A 155 16.15 0.09 -7.28
CA GLY A 155 16.86 -1.19 -7.25
C GLY A 155 18.36 -1.03 -7.02
N PHE A 156 18.98 -0.05 -7.69
CA PHE A 156 20.41 0.26 -7.55
C PHE A 156 20.74 0.81 -6.16
N LEU A 157 20.01 1.85 -5.71
CA LEU A 157 20.27 2.47 -4.41
C LEU A 157 19.89 1.57 -3.21
N ASN A 158 18.95 0.65 -3.40
CA ASN A 158 18.62 -0.34 -2.38
C ASN A 158 19.77 -1.34 -2.15
N ARG A 159 20.52 -1.70 -3.21
CA ARG A 159 21.73 -2.54 -3.08
C ARG A 159 22.87 -1.85 -2.32
N LEU A 160 22.89 -0.51 -2.35
CA LEU A 160 23.86 0.32 -1.64
C LEU A 160 23.37 0.67 -0.22
N GLU A 161 22.25 0.12 0.23
CA GLU A 161 21.65 0.38 1.54
C GLU A 161 21.42 1.87 1.83
N VAL A 162 21.18 2.66 0.79
CA VAL A 162 20.92 4.11 0.92
C VAL A 162 19.62 4.33 1.70
N ASN A 163 19.65 5.32 2.60
CA ASN A 163 18.48 5.72 3.38
C ASN A 163 17.26 5.98 2.47
N PRO A 164 16.05 5.43 2.80
CA PRO A 164 14.85 5.55 1.98
C PRO A 164 14.49 6.98 1.57
N PHE A 165 14.72 7.96 2.44
CA PHE A 165 14.46 9.37 2.15
C PHE A 165 15.31 9.88 0.95
N PHE A 166 16.62 9.67 1.01
CA PHE A 166 17.53 10.09 -0.10
C PHE A 166 17.30 9.26 -1.37
N ARG A 167 16.94 7.97 -1.22
CA ARG A 167 16.57 7.12 -2.34
C ARG A 167 15.34 7.66 -3.07
N THR A 168 14.33 8.12 -2.34
CA THR A 168 13.12 8.72 -2.91
C THR A 168 13.42 10.04 -3.61
N ILE A 169 14.28 10.90 -3.03
CA ILE A 169 14.74 12.14 -3.71
C ILE A 169 15.41 11.79 -5.04
N ALA A 170 16.35 10.85 -5.03
CA ALA A 170 17.06 10.47 -6.25
C ALA A 170 16.12 9.86 -7.29
N ALA A 171 15.23 8.95 -6.88
CA ALA A 171 14.28 8.31 -7.80
C ALA A 171 13.34 9.33 -8.46
N SER A 172 12.79 10.28 -7.69
CA SER A 172 11.93 11.34 -8.22
C SER A 172 12.71 12.35 -9.09
N PHE A 173 13.94 12.68 -8.74
CA PHE A 173 14.80 13.53 -9.56
C PHE A 173 15.13 12.90 -10.92
N PHE A 174 15.66 11.68 -10.91
CA PHE A 174 16.07 10.99 -12.15
C PHE A 174 14.87 10.59 -13.02
N MET A 175 13.67 10.49 -12.45
CA MET A 175 12.43 10.33 -13.21
C MET A 175 11.97 11.65 -13.82
N ALA A 176 11.96 12.74 -13.05
CA ALA A 176 11.40 14.01 -13.48
C ALA A 176 12.32 14.78 -14.50
N ALA A 177 13.64 14.68 -14.36
CA ALA A 177 14.57 15.37 -15.26
C ALA A 177 14.39 14.98 -16.73
N PRO A 178 14.35 13.69 -17.14
CA PRO A 178 14.08 13.31 -18.52
C PRO A 178 12.63 13.64 -18.95
N ALA A 179 11.66 13.67 -18.03
CA ALA A 179 10.29 14.09 -18.33
C ALA A 179 10.24 15.55 -18.77
N TYR A 180 10.84 16.45 -17.99
CA TYR A 180 10.92 17.88 -18.34
C TYR A 180 11.74 18.13 -19.62
N LEU A 181 12.82 17.39 -19.82
CA LEU A 181 13.61 17.48 -21.05
C LEU A 181 12.79 17.02 -22.27
N ALA A 182 12.09 15.89 -22.18
CA ALA A 182 11.25 15.40 -23.27
C ALA A 182 10.09 16.36 -23.58
N ALA A 183 9.50 16.98 -22.55
CA ALA A 183 8.46 18.00 -22.72
C ALA A 183 9.01 19.25 -23.43
N SER A 184 10.20 19.73 -23.07
CA SER A 184 10.83 20.87 -23.70
C SER A 184 11.18 20.64 -25.18
N LEU A 185 11.41 19.38 -25.57
CA LEU A 185 11.62 18.95 -26.96
C LEU A 185 10.32 18.70 -27.72
N GLY A 186 9.15 18.91 -27.10
CA GLY A 186 7.85 18.65 -27.72
C GLY A 186 7.51 17.16 -27.88
N TRP A 187 8.14 16.29 -27.08
CA TRP A 187 7.92 14.83 -27.12
C TRP A 187 6.80 14.37 -26.19
N MET A 188 6.22 15.26 -25.42
CA MET A 188 5.07 15.03 -24.54
C MET A 188 4.01 16.10 -24.76
N ASP A 189 2.75 15.73 -24.60
CA ASP A 189 1.60 16.64 -24.67
C ASP A 189 1.26 17.16 -23.27
N SER A 190 1.39 16.29 -22.22
CA SER A 190 1.15 16.62 -20.82
C SER A 190 2.25 16.03 -19.93
N VAL A 191 3.22 16.87 -19.56
CA VAL A 191 4.29 16.46 -18.65
C VAL A 191 3.75 16.18 -17.25
N ASP A 192 2.75 16.94 -16.78
CA ASP A 192 2.17 16.77 -15.45
C ASP A 192 1.48 15.40 -15.30
N SER A 193 0.66 15.01 -16.29
CA SER A 193 0.02 13.69 -16.29
C SER A 193 1.04 12.55 -16.29
N SER A 194 2.14 12.71 -17.05
CA SER A 194 3.21 11.72 -17.13
C SER A 194 3.97 11.60 -15.81
N ILE A 195 4.32 12.72 -15.19
CA ILE A 195 5.02 12.76 -13.90
C ILE A 195 4.12 12.18 -12.80
N ILE A 196 2.86 12.63 -12.70
CA ILE A 196 1.93 12.14 -11.67
C ILE A 196 1.68 10.63 -11.85
N GLY A 197 1.49 10.16 -13.09
CA GLY A 197 1.34 8.74 -13.38
C GLY A 197 2.54 7.90 -12.92
N ALA A 198 3.76 8.35 -13.20
CA ALA A 198 4.97 7.68 -12.73
C ALA A 198 5.15 7.78 -11.21
N LEU A 199 4.84 8.93 -10.61
CA LEU A 199 4.95 9.16 -9.17
C LEU A 199 4.01 8.26 -8.34
N MET A 200 2.91 7.75 -8.92
CA MET A 200 2.04 6.80 -8.22
C MET A 200 2.82 5.60 -7.65
N ILE A 201 3.96 5.25 -8.25
CA ILE A 201 4.85 4.18 -7.75
C ILE A 201 5.57 4.58 -6.45
N LEU A 202 5.91 5.86 -6.30
CA LEU A 202 6.66 6.38 -5.14
C LEU A 202 5.75 6.89 -4.03
N VAL A 203 4.54 7.32 -4.39
CA VAL A 203 3.65 7.99 -3.45
C VAL A 203 3.12 7.03 -2.40
N PRO A 204 3.22 7.36 -1.10
CA PRO A 204 2.82 6.50 0.00
C PRO A 204 1.30 6.53 0.26
N GLY A 205 0.48 6.33 -0.80
CA GLY A 205 -0.98 6.39 -0.72
C GLY A 205 -1.60 5.40 0.26
N LEU A 206 -1.07 4.17 0.30
CA LEU A 206 -1.49 3.14 1.27
C LEU A 206 -1.15 3.54 2.71
N LEU A 207 0.01 4.16 2.92
CA LEU A 207 0.43 4.57 4.26
C LEU A 207 -0.52 5.60 4.86
N ILE A 208 -0.98 6.60 4.08
CA ILE A 208 -1.91 7.61 4.60
C ILE A 208 -3.29 7.00 4.92
N THR A 209 -3.79 6.12 4.06
CA THR A 209 -5.08 5.43 4.29
C THR A 209 -5.01 4.51 5.50
N ASN A 210 -3.93 3.73 5.64
CA ASN A 210 -3.72 2.87 6.79
C ASN A 210 -3.50 3.68 8.08
N SER A 211 -2.81 4.82 8.01
CA SER A 211 -2.63 5.74 9.12
C SER A 211 -3.96 6.25 9.65
N MET A 212 -4.85 6.73 8.76
CA MET A 212 -6.19 7.17 9.16
C MET A 212 -7.01 6.05 9.77
N ARG A 213 -6.88 4.82 9.24
CA ARG A 213 -7.53 3.66 9.79
C ARG A 213 -7.01 3.30 11.19
N ASP A 214 -5.69 3.30 11.40
CA ASP A 214 -5.08 3.02 12.69
C ASP A 214 -5.56 4.04 13.75
N ILE A 215 -5.60 5.35 13.41
CA ILE A 215 -6.12 6.41 14.29
C ILE A 215 -7.59 6.16 14.68
N ILE A 216 -8.44 5.84 13.70
CA ILE A 216 -9.88 5.60 13.95
C ILE A 216 -10.08 4.34 14.80
N TYR A 217 -9.21 3.34 14.68
CA TYR A 217 -9.23 2.14 15.53
C TYR A 217 -8.70 2.36 16.95
N GLY A 218 -8.07 3.50 17.22
CA GLY A 218 -7.48 3.82 18.51
C GLY A 218 -5.97 3.57 18.60
N ASP A 219 -5.34 2.99 17.57
CA ASP A 219 -3.88 2.80 17.48
C ASP A 219 -3.19 4.11 17.06
N THR A 220 -3.39 5.16 17.83
CA THR A 220 -2.94 6.53 17.51
C THR A 220 -1.43 6.59 17.31
N ASN A 221 -0.64 5.86 18.08
CA ASN A 221 0.82 5.83 17.96
C ASN A 221 1.26 5.28 16.60
N SER A 222 0.65 4.19 16.13
CA SER A 222 0.90 3.61 14.82
C SER A 222 0.48 4.58 13.71
N GLY A 223 -0.70 5.19 13.86
CA GLY A 223 -1.21 6.16 12.89
C GLY A 223 -0.31 7.38 12.73
N ILE A 224 0.12 8.01 13.83
CA ILE A 224 1.01 9.18 13.81
C ILE A 224 2.36 8.81 13.20
N ASN A 225 2.93 7.66 13.56
CA ASN A 225 4.21 7.20 12.98
C ASN A 225 4.12 7.08 11.46
N ARG A 226 3.02 6.52 10.93
CA ARG A 226 2.77 6.43 9.47
C ARG A 226 2.57 7.80 8.82
N ILE A 227 1.89 8.75 9.47
CA ILE A 227 1.72 10.13 8.96
C ILE A 227 3.09 10.79 8.77
N VAL A 228 3.98 10.68 9.75
CA VAL A 228 5.34 11.24 9.64
C VAL A 228 6.08 10.62 8.45
N GLN A 229 5.97 9.30 8.23
CA GLN A 229 6.57 8.64 7.07
C GLN A 229 5.98 9.14 5.74
N VAL A 230 4.65 9.37 5.69
CA VAL A 230 3.97 9.94 4.51
C VAL A 230 4.51 11.33 4.20
N LEU A 231 4.60 12.20 5.22
CA LEU A 231 5.10 13.57 5.05
C LEU A 231 6.55 13.59 4.58
N LEU A 232 7.42 12.76 5.16
CA LEU A 232 8.81 12.64 4.74
C LEU A 232 8.92 12.14 3.29
N SER A 233 8.15 11.11 2.91
CA SER A 233 8.17 10.58 1.55
C SER A 233 7.64 11.61 0.55
N ALA A 234 6.56 12.32 0.87
CA ALA A 234 5.99 13.35 0.01
C ALA A 234 6.95 14.53 -0.16
N PHE A 235 7.62 14.95 0.91
CA PHE A 235 8.65 15.99 0.86
C PHE A 235 9.85 15.57 0.01
N ALA A 236 10.31 14.32 0.15
CA ALA A 236 11.40 13.78 -0.66
C ALA A 236 11.06 13.77 -2.17
N ILE A 237 9.82 13.34 -2.52
CA ILE A 237 9.32 13.35 -3.89
C ILE A 237 9.30 14.78 -4.45
N ALA A 238 8.71 15.71 -3.71
CA ALA A 238 8.58 17.09 -4.15
C ALA A 238 9.95 17.78 -4.28
N LEU A 239 10.89 17.50 -3.36
CA LEU A 239 12.24 18.03 -3.43
C LEU A 239 12.98 17.52 -4.68
N GLY A 240 12.90 16.22 -4.97
CA GLY A 240 13.54 15.63 -6.16
C GLY A 240 12.93 16.17 -7.46
N THR A 241 11.61 16.25 -7.58
CA THR A 241 10.94 16.80 -8.76
C THR A 241 11.18 18.28 -8.93
N ALA A 242 11.17 19.08 -7.85
CA ALA A 242 11.46 20.52 -7.89
C ALA A 242 12.91 20.80 -8.30
N ALA A 243 13.88 20.02 -7.81
CA ALA A 243 15.27 20.13 -8.22
C ALA A 243 15.44 19.83 -9.72
N ALA A 244 14.78 18.78 -10.24
CA ALA A 244 14.77 18.47 -11.66
C ALA A 244 14.15 19.61 -12.48
N TRP A 245 12.99 20.11 -12.06
CA TRP A 245 12.34 21.25 -12.72
C TRP A 245 13.22 22.49 -12.75
N ARG A 246 13.86 22.84 -11.64
CA ARG A 246 14.72 24.03 -11.54
C ARG A 246 15.90 23.99 -12.51
N ILE A 247 16.53 22.83 -12.65
CA ILE A 247 17.65 22.64 -13.56
C ILE A 247 17.18 22.70 -15.02
N THR A 248 16.05 22.03 -15.33
CA THR A 248 15.58 21.91 -16.72
C THR A 248 14.90 23.20 -17.22
N SER A 249 14.07 23.85 -16.39
CA SER A 249 13.40 25.10 -16.76
C SER A 249 14.36 26.30 -16.95
N GLY A 250 15.51 26.26 -16.28
CA GLY A 250 16.57 27.25 -16.51
C GLY A 250 17.28 27.09 -17.85
N LEU A 251 17.18 25.93 -18.50
CA LEU A 251 17.79 25.62 -19.79
C LEU A 251 16.81 25.71 -20.96
N TYR A 252 15.55 25.36 -20.72
CA TYR A 252 14.50 25.23 -21.74
C TYR A 252 13.16 25.75 -21.19
N GLY A 253 12.42 26.48 -22.02
CA GLY A 253 11.01 26.81 -21.69
C GLY A 253 10.15 25.56 -21.63
N LEU A 254 9.25 25.50 -20.69
CA LEU A 254 8.32 24.36 -20.60
C LEU A 254 7.00 24.69 -21.31
N PRO A 255 6.46 23.76 -22.12
CA PRO A 255 5.16 23.94 -22.73
C PRO A 255 4.05 23.90 -21.67
N VAL A 256 2.92 24.54 -21.98
CA VAL A 256 1.71 24.43 -21.15
C VAL A 256 1.17 23.02 -21.25
N SER A 257 0.97 22.38 -20.10
CA SER A 257 0.43 21.02 -20.02
C SER A 257 -1.07 21.02 -20.36
N THR A 258 -1.48 20.19 -21.30
CA THR A 258 -2.88 20.03 -21.71
C THR A 258 -3.36 18.63 -21.38
N GLY A 259 -4.13 18.51 -20.29
CA GLY A 259 -4.77 17.23 -19.93
C GLY A 259 -5.99 16.94 -20.82
N VAL A 260 -6.24 15.68 -21.13
CA VAL A 260 -7.36 15.18 -21.92
C VAL A 260 -8.36 14.47 -21.00
N VAL A 261 -9.66 14.76 -21.17
CA VAL A 261 -10.72 14.00 -20.50
C VAL A 261 -11.04 12.75 -21.32
N HIS A 262 -10.66 11.60 -20.80
CA HIS A 262 -10.89 10.33 -21.49
C HIS A 262 -12.30 9.80 -21.29
N PRO A 263 -12.87 9.08 -22.30
CA PRO A 263 -14.12 8.36 -22.16
C PRO A 263 -14.08 7.35 -21.01
N PHE A 264 -15.23 7.05 -20.43
CA PHE A 264 -15.42 6.14 -19.32
C PHE A 264 -14.73 4.76 -19.52
N TRP A 265 -14.90 4.16 -20.70
CA TRP A 265 -14.30 2.86 -21.01
C TRP A 265 -12.76 2.91 -21.15
N VAL A 266 -12.21 4.03 -21.64
CA VAL A 266 -10.75 4.23 -21.73
C VAL A 266 -10.14 4.29 -20.32
N GLN A 267 -10.77 5.04 -19.42
CA GLN A 267 -10.33 5.11 -18.03
C GLN A 267 -10.41 3.74 -17.35
N GLY A 268 -11.43 2.92 -17.65
CA GLY A 268 -11.55 1.55 -17.17
C GLY A 268 -10.41 0.65 -17.62
N LEU A 269 -10.04 0.72 -18.90
CA LEU A 269 -8.88 -0.02 -19.44
C LEU A 269 -7.57 0.50 -18.86
N ALA A 270 -7.43 1.80 -18.66
CA ALA A 270 -6.26 2.40 -18.05
C ALA A 270 -6.05 1.92 -16.61
N VAL A 271 -7.12 1.91 -15.80
CA VAL A 271 -7.08 1.36 -14.44
C VAL A 271 -6.79 -0.13 -14.45
N LEU A 272 -7.35 -0.89 -15.40
CA LEU A 272 -7.03 -2.31 -15.54
C LEU A 272 -5.51 -2.52 -15.71
N VAL A 273 -4.89 -1.81 -16.65
CA VAL A 273 -3.45 -1.90 -16.92
C VAL A 273 -2.64 -1.43 -15.71
N GLY A 274 -3.01 -0.30 -15.12
CA GLY A 274 -2.36 0.25 -13.92
C GLY A 274 -2.42 -0.71 -12.73
N CYS A 275 -3.59 -1.28 -12.45
CA CYS A 275 -3.77 -2.26 -11.37
C CYS A 275 -3.01 -3.57 -11.61
N VAL A 276 -2.88 -4.06 -12.86
CA VAL A 276 -1.98 -5.18 -13.18
C VAL A 276 -0.55 -4.83 -12.81
N GLY A 277 -0.07 -3.64 -13.19
CA GLY A 277 1.26 -3.16 -12.81
C GLY A 277 1.46 -3.17 -11.30
N PHE A 278 0.52 -2.61 -10.54
CA PHE A 278 0.60 -2.59 -9.07
C PHE A 278 0.42 -3.96 -8.43
N ALA A 279 -0.40 -4.85 -8.98
CA ALA A 279 -0.49 -6.23 -8.51
C ALA A 279 0.87 -6.96 -8.63
N ILE A 280 1.61 -6.72 -9.70
CA ILE A 280 2.98 -7.23 -9.87
C ILE A 280 3.91 -6.59 -8.82
N LEU A 281 3.87 -5.28 -8.63
CA LEU A 281 4.70 -4.56 -7.65
C LEU A 281 4.44 -4.98 -6.21
N PHE A 282 3.19 -5.32 -5.89
CA PHE A 282 2.78 -5.86 -4.59
C PHE A 282 2.90 -7.39 -4.50
N ASN A 283 3.52 -8.01 -5.49
CA ASN A 283 3.83 -9.43 -5.51
C ASN A 283 2.60 -10.33 -5.39
N VAL A 284 1.48 -9.95 -6.05
CA VAL A 284 0.25 -10.77 -6.09
C VAL A 284 0.34 -11.78 -7.22
N HIS A 285 0.28 -13.07 -6.91
CA HIS A 285 0.46 -14.16 -7.86
C HIS A 285 -0.84 -14.84 -8.30
N GLY A 286 -0.77 -15.51 -9.45
CA GLY A 286 -1.80 -16.40 -9.97
C GLY A 286 -3.14 -15.74 -10.26
N GLY A 287 -4.24 -16.46 -10.06
CA GLY A 287 -5.60 -15.95 -10.29
C GLY A 287 -6.03 -14.80 -9.36
N GLY A 288 -5.31 -14.62 -8.24
CA GLY A 288 -5.50 -13.49 -7.33
C GLY A 288 -5.25 -12.15 -8.01
N MET A 289 -4.23 -12.06 -8.87
CA MET A 289 -3.89 -10.85 -9.61
C MET A 289 -5.08 -10.31 -10.41
N TRP A 290 -5.75 -11.15 -11.19
CA TRP A 290 -6.89 -10.75 -12.00
C TRP A 290 -8.08 -10.31 -11.15
N LEU A 291 -8.34 -11.02 -10.05
CA LEU A 291 -9.41 -10.65 -9.13
C LEU A 291 -9.13 -9.30 -8.46
N CYS A 292 -7.91 -9.07 -7.99
CA CYS A 292 -7.52 -7.78 -7.43
C CYS A 292 -7.70 -6.64 -8.44
N THR A 293 -7.25 -6.87 -9.68
CA THR A 293 -7.35 -5.90 -10.78
C THR A 293 -8.80 -5.57 -11.13
N LEU A 294 -9.67 -6.60 -11.25
CA LEU A 294 -11.11 -6.40 -11.47
C LEU A 294 -11.77 -5.60 -10.35
N GLY A 295 -11.35 -5.83 -9.09
CA GLY A 295 -11.78 -5.00 -7.96
C GLY A 295 -11.42 -3.54 -8.15
N GLY A 296 -10.19 -3.23 -8.60
CA GLY A 296 -9.76 -1.86 -8.88
C GLY A 296 -10.57 -1.20 -10.00
N VAL A 297 -10.84 -1.93 -11.08
CA VAL A 297 -11.70 -1.44 -12.17
C VAL A 297 -13.12 -1.15 -11.67
N ALA A 298 -13.74 -2.08 -10.94
CA ALA A 298 -15.09 -1.89 -10.41
C ALA A 298 -15.17 -0.66 -9.50
N THR A 299 -14.17 -0.49 -8.64
CA THR A 299 -14.04 0.66 -7.74
C THR A 299 -13.97 1.98 -8.52
N TRP A 300 -13.12 2.04 -9.55
CA TRP A 300 -12.99 3.24 -10.38
C TRP A 300 -14.25 3.56 -11.18
N MET A 301 -14.93 2.53 -11.68
CA MET A 301 -16.22 2.72 -12.39
C MET A 301 -17.28 3.34 -11.49
N VAL A 302 -17.35 2.93 -10.21
CA VAL A 302 -18.27 3.53 -9.23
C VAL A 302 -17.87 4.96 -8.92
N TYR A 303 -16.57 5.27 -8.81
CA TYR A 303 -16.09 6.64 -8.65
C TYR A 303 -16.54 7.54 -9.81
N LEU A 304 -16.34 7.11 -11.06
CA LEU A 304 -16.75 7.86 -12.26
C LEU A 304 -18.27 8.01 -12.35
N LEU A 305 -19.02 6.98 -11.99
CA LEU A 305 -20.49 7.05 -11.95
C LEU A 305 -20.96 8.09 -10.92
N ALA A 306 -20.37 8.08 -9.72
CA ALA A 306 -20.68 9.08 -8.70
C ALA A 306 -20.32 10.50 -9.16
N GLN A 307 -19.23 10.66 -9.91
CA GLN A 307 -18.84 11.93 -10.53
C GLN A 307 -19.90 12.42 -11.54
N GLN A 308 -20.37 11.52 -12.41
CA GLN A 308 -21.42 11.85 -13.39
C GLN A 308 -22.75 12.24 -12.72
N LEU A 309 -23.05 11.67 -11.56
CA LEU A 309 -24.22 12.00 -10.75
C LEU A 309 -24.07 13.33 -9.97
N GLY A 310 -22.91 13.99 -10.07
CA GLY A 310 -22.66 15.30 -9.44
C GLY A 310 -22.29 15.25 -7.96
N TYR A 311 -21.88 14.09 -7.43
CA TYR A 311 -21.41 13.99 -6.05
C TYR A 311 -20.07 14.72 -5.85
N GLY A 312 -19.84 15.26 -4.65
CA GLY A 312 -18.58 15.88 -4.27
C GLY A 312 -17.47 14.84 -4.06
N VAL A 313 -16.21 15.29 -4.09
CA VAL A 313 -15.01 14.44 -4.06
C VAL A 313 -14.98 13.44 -2.88
N TYR A 314 -15.44 13.83 -1.71
CA TYR A 314 -15.48 12.96 -0.53
C TYR A 314 -16.50 11.83 -0.69
N SER A 315 -17.71 12.17 -1.18
CA SER A 315 -18.79 11.19 -1.41
C SER A 315 -18.42 10.20 -2.51
N MET A 316 -17.79 10.67 -3.60
CA MET A 316 -17.31 9.80 -4.68
C MET A 316 -16.34 8.75 -4.16
N ASN A 317 -15.33 9.20 -3.38
CA ASN A 317 -14.33 8.31 -2.78
C ASN A 317 -14.97 7.35 -1.76
N PHE A 318 -15.89 7.83 -0.93
CA PHE A 318 -16.57 7.00 0.07
C PHE A 318 -17.37 5.86 -0.59
N PHE A 319 -18.26 6.17 -1.57
CA PHE A 319 -19.06 5.15 -2.25
C PHE A 319 -18.19 4.14 -3.02
N ALA A 320 -17.17 4.62 -3.71
CA ALA A 320 -16.24 3.74 -4.41
C ALA A 320 -15.49 2.82 -3.44
N THR A 321 -15.11 3.34 -2.26
CA THR A 321 -14.44 2.55 -1.23
C THR A 321 -15.36 1.50 -0.60
N LEU A 322 -16.63 1.81 -0.40
CA LEU A 322 -17.61 0.81 0.06
C LEU A 322 -17.65 -0.40 -0.88
N VAL A 323 -17.66 -0.14 -2.21
CA VAL A 323 -17.66 -1.21 -3.22
C VAL A 323 -16.34 -1.98 -3.20
N ALA A 324 -15.20 -1.29 -3.10
CA ALA A 324 -13.89 -1.93 -2.99
C ALA A 324 -13.80 -2.86 -1.77
N ALA A 325 -14.24 -2.40 -0.61
CA ALA A 325 -14.22 -3.16 0.63
C ALA A 325 -15.20 -4.34 0.60
N LEU A 326 -16.42 -4.14 0.09
CA LEU A 326 -17.41 -5.20 -0.09
C LEU A 326 -16.89 -6.30 -1.02
N TYR A 327 -16.29 -5.92 -2.13
CA TYR A 327 -15.66 -6.83 -3.08
C TYR A 327 -14.53 -7.63 -2.41
N ALA A 328 -13.60 -6.94 -1.73
CA ALA A 328 -12.45 -7.55 -1.07
C ALA A 328 -12.88 -8.55 0.03
N GLU A 329 -13.85 -8.17 0.89
CA GLU A 329 -14.39 -9.04 1.94
C GLU A 329 -15.09 -10.27 1.37
N THR A 330 -15.81 -10.12 0.25
CA THR A 330 -16.49 -11.22 -0.43
C THR A 330 -15.48 -12.19 -1.05
N MET A 331 -14.51 -11.68 -1.82
CA MET A 331 -13.48 -12.50 -2.46
C MET A 331 -12.60 -13.22 -1.44
N ALA A 332 -12.25 -12.56 -0.33
CA ALA A 332 -11.49 -13.15 0.75
C ALA A 332 -12.20 -14.39 1.36
N ARG A 333 -13.52 -14.34 1.50
CA ARG A 333 -14.32 -15.48 2.00
C ARG A 333 -14.44 -16.62 0.99
N ILE A 334 -14.69 -16.27 -0.28
CA ILE A 334 -14.82 -17.27 -1.35
C ILE A 334 -13.51 -18.04 -1.51
N ARG A 335 -12.39 -17.35 -1.53
CA ARG A 335 -11.07 -17.95 -1.78
C ARG A 335 -10.30 -18.33 -0.52
N LYS A 336 -10.79 -17.95 0.66
CA LYS A 336 -10.13 -18.16 1.96
C LYS A 336 -8.76 -17.50 2.07
N TYR A 337 -8.60 -16.33 1.42
CA TYR A 337 -7.39 -15.51 1.44
C TYR A 337 -7.55 -14.28 2.35
N PRO A 338 -6.45 -13.60 2.72
CA PRO A 338 -6.52 -12.34 3.45
C PRO A 338 -7.28 -11.26 2.68
N VAL A 339 -8.16 -10.53 3.37
CA VAL A 339 -8.88 -9.38 2.79
C VAL A 339 -7.93 -8.34 2.22
N THR A 340 -6.81 -8.12 2.90
CA THR A 340 -5.78 -7.13 2.53
C THR A 340 -5.25 -7.34 1.12
N SER A 341 -5.07 -8.60 0.69
CA SER A 341 -4.57 -8.92 -0.65
C SER A 341 -5.47 -8.39 -1.77
N TYR A 342 -6.80 -8.42 -1.56
CA TYR A 342 -7.76 -7.86 -2.52
C TYR A 342 -7.97 -6.36 -2.33
N LEU A 343 -8.05 -5.92 -1.06
CA LEU A 343 -8.38 -4.54 -0.71
C LEU A 343 -7.34 -3.54 -1.23
N VAL A 344 -6.04 -3.86 -1.06
CA VAL A 344 -4.93 -2.98 -1.43
C VAL A 344 -5.01 -2.58 -2.91
N VAL A 345 -5.07 -3.55 -3.82
CA VAL A 345 -5.12 -3.28 -5.26
C VAL A 345 -6.46 -2.68 -5.66
N SER A 346 -7.57 -3.14 -5.07
CA SER A 346 -8.91 -2.61 -5.39
C SER A 346 -9.09 -1.14 -4.98
N THR A 347 -8.46 -0.68 -3.90
CA THR A 347 -8.52 0.72 -3.47
C THR A 347 -7.48 1.61 -4.13
N PHE A 348 -6.49 1.03 -4.82
CA PHE A 348 -5.37 1.78 -5.36
C PHE A 348 -5.75 2.96 -6.25
N PRO A 349 -6.75 2.88 -7.15
CA PRO A 349 -7.19 4.02 -7.96
C PRO A 349 -7.72 5.22 -7.16
N LEU A 350 -8.16 4.99 -5.92
CA LEU A 350 -8.72 6.03 -5.03
C LEU A 350 -7.66 6.65 -4.12
N LEU A 351 -6.45 6.04 -4.02
CA LEU A 351 -5.44 6.53 -3.10
C LEU A 351 -5.04 7.97 -3.43
N PRO A 352 -5.05 8.89 -2.45
CA PRO A 352 -4.86 10.32 -2.70
C PRO A 352 -3.39 10.69 -2.96
N GLY A 353 -2.71 9.91 -3.82
CA GLY A 353 -1.29 10.06 -4.11
C GLY A 353 -0.94 11.38 -4.78
N ALA A 354 -1.70 11.73 -5.82
CA ALA A 354 -1.53 13.02 -6.51
C ALA A 354 -1.78 14.22 -5.57
N GLY A 355 -2.74 14.09 -4.64
CA GLY A 355 -3.03 15.11 -3.63
C GLY A 355 -1.85 15.34 -2.67
N ILE A 356 -1.19 14.27 -2.23
CA ILE A 356 0.00 14.35 -1.38
C ILE A 356 1.13 15.09 -2.10
N TYR A 357 1.42 14.70 -3.34
CA TYR A 357 2.42 15.36 -4.18
C TYR A 357 2.11 16.85 -4.39
N SER A 358 0.86 17.16 -4.79
CA SER A 358 0.43 18.54 -5.03
C SER A 358 0.54 19.41 -3.79
N THR A 359 0.18 18.88 -2.61
CA THR A 359 0.31 19.57 -1.32
C THR A 359 1.76 20.00 -1.07
N MET A 360 2.72 19.09 -1.25
CA MET A 360 4.14 19.39 -1.02
C MET A 360 4.72 20.27 -2.11
N SER A 361 4.33 20.09 -3.36
CA SER A 361 4.75 20.91 -4.49
C SER A 361 4.32 22.36 -4.33
N LEU A 362 3.06 22.61 -3.93
CA LEU A 362 2.54 23.94 -3.63
C LEU A 362 3.30 24.59 -2.45
N GLY A 363 3.57 23.82 -1.40
CA GLY A 363 4.35 24.29 -0.26
C GLY A 363 5.78 24.72 -0.65
N LEU A 364 6.47 23.95 -1.50
CA LEU A 364 7.79 24.29 -2.01
C LEU A 364 7.77 25.49 -2.96
N ALA A 365 6.66 25.70 -3.69
CA ALA A 365 6.46 26.89 -4.51
C ALA A 365 6.18 28.17 -3.68
N GLY A 366 5.98 28.03 -2.37
CA GLY A 366 5.70 29.15 -1.45
C GLY A 366 4.22 29.50 -1.28
N ASP A 367 3.32 28.78 -1.95
CA ASP A 367 1.87 28.95 -1.76
C ASP A 367 1.35 28.06 -0.61
N PHE A 368 1.64 28.47 0.60
CA PHE A 368 1.25 27.75 1.82
C PHE A 368 -0.26 27.65 2.02
N HIS A 369 -1.03 28.64 1.51
CA HIS A 369 -2.48 28.60 1.65
C HIS A 369 -3.10 27.53 0.74
N ALA A 370 -2.69 27.47 -0.52
CA ALA A 370 -3.13 26.41 -1.43
C ALA A 370 -2.62 25.04 -0.99
N ALA A 371 -1.38 24.94 -0.48
CA ALA A 371 -0.82 23.72 0.08
C ALA A 371 -1.65 23.20 1.26
N LEU A 372 -2.02 24.06 2.20
CA LEU A 372 -2.85 23.67 3.35
C LEU A 372 -4.24 23.18 2.89
N ALA A 373 -4.88 23.92 1.99
CA ALA A 373 -6.19 23.54 1.46
C ALA A 373 -6.15 22.17 0.77
N LYS A 374 -5.12 21.94 -0.07
CA LYS A 374 -4.91 20.66 -0.76
C LYS A 374 -4.56 19.53 0.20
N GLY A 375 -3.80 19.82 1.23
CA GLY A 375 -3.47 18.86 2.29
C GLY A 375 -4.70 18.42 3.08
N LEU A 376 -5.59 19.35 3.46
CA LEU A 376 -6.85 19.04 4.15
C LEU A 376 -7.80 18.22 3.25
N GLU A 377 -7.91 18.57 1.98
CA GLU A 377 -8.69 17.78 1.00
C GLU A 377 -8.15 16.35 0.91
N THR A 378 -6.82 16.20 0.80
CA THR A 378 -6.13 14.92 0.70
C THR A 378 -6.34 14.05 1.95
N ALA A 379 -6.22 14.66 3.15
CA ALA A 379 -6.50 14.00 4.42
C ALA A 379 -7.98 13.59 4.54
N GLY A 380 -8.91 14.45 4.09
CA GLY A 380 -10.33 14.14 4.06
C GLY A 380 -10.67 12.95 3.14
N ILE A 381 -10.05 12.87 1.96
CA ILE A 381 -10.18 11.71 1.06
C ILE A 381 -9.68 10.44 1.75
N ALA A 382 -8.48 10.48 2.36
CA ALA A 382 -7.93 9.32 3.08
C ALA A 382 -8.83 8.89 4.25
N GLY A 383 -9.43 9.86 4.96
CA GLY A 383 -10.43 9.60 6.00
C GLY A 383 -11.68 8.91 5.45
N CYS A 384 -12.22 9.37 4.31
CA CYS A 384 -13.37 8.74 3.66
C CYS A 384 -13.06 7.28 3.27
N LEU A 385 -11.87 7.02 2.73
CA LEU A 385 -11.43 5.66 2.41
C LEU A 385 -11.36 4.79 3.68
N ALA A 386 -10.73 5.30 4.74
CA ALA A 386 -10.60 4.58 6.01
C ALA A 386 -11.98 4.23 6.60
N VAL A 387 -12.89 5.21 6.68
CA VAL A 387 -14.26 5.00 7.20
C VAL A 387 -15.02 3.99 6.35
N GLY A 388 -14.95 4.09 5.02
CA GLY A 388 -15.60 3.15 4.10
C GLY A 388 -15.12 1.70 4.31
N ILE A 389 -13.80 1.49 4.43
CA ILE A 389 -13.21 0.17 4.70
C ILE A 389 -13.68 -0.36 6.05
N LEU A 390 -13.63 0.48 7.10
CA LEU A 390 -13.99 0.09 8.45
C LEU A 390 -15.46 -0.27 8.60
N LEU A 391 -16.35 0.50 7.98
CA LEU A 391 -17.78 0.24 7.98
C LEU A 391 -18.08 -1.15 7.42
N VAL A 392 -17.55 -1.47 6.24
CA VAL A 392 -17.77 -2.78 5.60
C VAL A 392 -17.14 -3.90 6.43
N SER A 393 -15.89 -3.77 6.87
CA SER A 393 -15.22 -4.81 7.66
C SER A 393 -15.94 -5.08 8.98
N THR A 394 -16.48 -4.05 9.63
CA THR A 394 -17.27 -4.19 10.85
C THR A 394 -18.56 -4.98 10.57
N LEU A 395 -19.31 -4.61 9.52
CA LEU A 395 -20.52 -5.33 9.15
C LEU A 395 -20.28 -6.83 8.90
N PHE A 396 -19.14 -7.17 8.31
CA PHE A 396 -18.78 -8.56 8.05
C PHE A 396 -18.26 -9.32 9.27
N ARG A 397 -17.81 -8.65 10.34
CA ARG A 397 -17.37 -9.28 11.61
C ARG A 397 -18.52 -9.54 12.57
N LEU A 398 -19.55 -8.69 12.57
CA LEU A 398 -20.69 -8.79 13.49
C LEU A 398 -21.34 -10.18 13.56
N PRO A 399 -21.64 -10.90 12.45
CA PRO A 399 -22.25 -12.22 12.51
C PRO A 399 -21.36 -13.28 13.17
N ALA A 400 -20.05 -13.19 13.00
CA ALA A 400 -19.10 -14.14 13.59
C ALA A 400 -18.96 -13.92 15.11
N GLU A 401 -18.95 -12.65 15.56
CA GLU A 401 -18.93 -12.33 16.99
C GLU A 401 -20.25 -12.69 17.68
N TRP A 402 -21.38 -12.46 17.01
CA TRP A 402 -22.68 -12.82 17.52
C TRP A 402 -22.80 -14.34 17.73
N LYS A 403 -22.37 -15.16 16.74
CA LYS A 403 -22.31 -16.62 16.87
C LYS A 403 -21.40 -17.08 18.01
N ARG A 404 -20.25 -16.40 18.21
CA ARG A 404 -19.31 -16.73 19.28
C ARG A 404 -19.87 -16.43 20.67
N ARG A 405 -20.68 -15.36 20.81
CA ARG A 405 -21.31 -14.97 22.09
C ARG A 405 -22.55 -15.83 22.41
N HIS A 406 -23.31 -16.27 21.42
CA HIS A 406 -24.58 -16.99 21.60
C HIS A 406 -24.51 -18.51 21.28
N GLY A 407 -23.42 -18.98 20.71
CA GLY A 407 -23.17 -20.39 20.39
C GLY A 407 -22.48 -21.19 21.51
N LYS A 408 -22.40 -20.64 22.71
CA LYS A 408 -21.91 -21.30 23.93
C LYS A 408 -23.08 -21.72 24.83
N ASN A 409 -24.22 -22.17 24.26
CA ASN A 409 -25.27 -22.91 24.94
C ASN A 409 -25.42 -24.27 24.31
#